data_78459e8bb9a302c58dd269634a1f4110
#
_entry.id   78459e8bb9a302c58dd269634a1f4110
#
_cell.length_a   1.000
_cell.length_b   1.000
_cell.length_c   1.000
_cell.angle_alpha   90.00
_cell.angle_beta   90.00
_cell.angle_gamma   90.00
#
_symmetry.space_group_name_H-M   'P 1'
#
loop_
_entity.id
_entity.type
_entity.pdbx_description
1 polymer ?
#
loop_
_entity_poly.entity_id
_entity_poly.type
_entity_poly.pdbx_seq_one_letter_code
_entity_poly.pdbx_strand_id
1 'polypeptide(L)'
;APLPRFVTLATKAAVTDPETSVYELDYKQLAHRIVKQLLARLEQGKALPGKLRMENDGFRTAQMVPGHLHSQTLRILTMASPSTTALARLAPHLEKTAGIHLELTVLPSLRDVYRVVQSPARSQYDLIRMDVAWLDELGEEVYRPLAQIPFDWDGLLAKAIPELGQHFTTAHGNRCCVPYDPSIQLLFYRRDLFTDPTYKRMYYEDFREELAVPKTFRDYNRVASFFTRGCNAASPTQYGSTVAIGNVVVSPSEFMPRLFAENGRLLDSQGRITLDTPEALRALENYRETYSYSDRTIYDFWKNALEGFADGTAAMTVGLLLSRCLIQ
;
A
#
# COMPACT_ATOMS: atom_id res chain seq x y z
N ALA A 1 11.64 -6.08 -46.36
CA ALA A 1 10.52 -5.29 -45.87
C ALA A 1 10.83 -3.82 -46.05
N PRO A 2 9.89 -2.96 -46.46
CA PRO A 2 10.14 -1.53 -46.55
C PRO A 2 10.51 -0.99 -45.17
N LEU A 3 11.47 -0.05 -45.16
CA LEU A 3 11.86 0.64 -43.93
C LEU A 3 10.65 1.41 -43.38
N PRO A 4 10.43 1.43 -42.08
CA PRO A 4 9.35 2.19 -41.48
C PRO A 4 9.52 3.69 -41.79
N ARG A 5 8.41 4.39 -42.05
CA ARG A 5 8.44 5.81 -42.37
C ARG A 5 8.89 6.68 -41.21
N PHE A 6 8.63 6.22 -39.97
CA PHE A 6 9.00 6.91 -38.74
C PHE A 6 9.53 5.94 -37.70
N VAL A 7 10.52 6.39 -36.95
CA VAL A 7 11.06 5.71 -35.78
C VAL A 7 11.00 6.68 -34.63
N THR A 8 10.38 6.29 -33.53
CA THR A 8 10.35 7.09 -32.30
C THR A 8 10.87 6.31 -31.10
N LEU A 9 11.47 7.03 -30.19
CA LEU A 9 11.80 6.51 -28.83
C LEU A 9 10.60 6.74 -27.95
N ALA A 10 9.95 5.67 -27.52
CA ALA A 10 8.77 5.78 -26.69
C ALA A 10 8.60 4.59 -25.74
N THR A 11 7.79 4.77 -24.73
CA THR A 11 7.27 3.66 -23.93
C THR A 11 6.18 2.93 -24.70
N LYS A 12 5.96 1.65 -24.39
CA LYS A 12 4.97 0.76 -25.02
C LYS A 12 3.57 1.36 -25.23
N ALA A 13 3.21 2.34 -24.39
CA ALA A 13 1.91 2.97 -24.35
C ALA A 13 1.76 4.23 -25.22
N ALA A 14 2.82 4.72 -25.86
CA ALA A 14 2.81 6.07 -26.43
C ALA A 14 2.58 6.11 -27.95
N VAL A 15 2.59 4.98 -28.65
CA VAL A 15 2.50 4.95 -30.13
C VAL A 15 1.36 4.06 -30.57
N THR A 16 0.37 4.67 -31.20
CA THR A 16 -0.83 4.01 -31.74
C THR A 16 -0.87 3.94 -33.27
N ASP A 17 0.07 4.60 -33.95
CA ASP A 17 0.15 4.58 -35.38
C ASP A 17 0.83 3.30 -35.90
N PRO A 18 0.14 2.47 -36.72
CA PRO A 18 0.68 1.20 -37.22
C PRO A 18 1.87 1.37 -38.19
N GLU A 19 2.07 2.54 -38.76
CA GLU A 19 3.21 2.83 -39.64
C GLU A 19 4.47 3.25 -38.88
N THR A 20 4.34 3.47 -37.55
CA THR A 20 5.45 3.89 -36.69
C THR A 20 6.10 2.69 -36.04
N SER A 21 7.39 2.53 -36.23
CA SER A 21 8.19 1.59 -35.44
C SER A 21 8.69 2.23 -34.17
N VAL A 22 8.53 1.53 -33.06
CA VAL A 22 8.90 2.01 -31.74
C VAL A 22 10.20 1.35 -31.30
N TYR A 23 11.17 2.17 -30.92
CA TYR A 23 12.32 1.73 -30.17
C TYR A 23 11.97 1.79 -28.67
N GLU A 24 11.62 0.64 -28.10
CA GLU A 24 11.11 0.59 -26.73
C GLU A 24 12.26 0.71 -25.72
N LEU A 25 12.15 1.70 -24.84
CA LEU A 25 13.03 1.80 -23.66
C LEU A 25 12.34 1.14 -22.47
N ASP A 26 12.95 0.10 -21.95
CA ASP A 26 12.49 -0.51 -20.70
C ASP A 26 12.89 0.36 -19.51
N TYR A 27 12.07 1.38 -19.23
CA TYR A 27 12.27 2.27 -18.08
C TYR A 27 12.19 1.54 -16.73
N LYS A 28 11.48 0.42 -16.66
CA LYS A 28 11.41 -0.39 -15.44
C LYS A 28 12.76 -1.06 -15.18
N GLN A 29 13.37 -1.63 -16.19
CA GLN A 29 14.71 -2.20 -16.10
C GLN A 29 15.76 -1.12 -15.83
N LEU A 30 15.65 0.05 -16.46
CA LEU A 30 16.53 1.19 -16.21
C LEU A 30 16.42 1.65 -14.74
N ALA A 31 15.22 1.86 -14.25
CA ALA A 31 14.98 2.26 -12.86
C ALA A 31 15.55 1.22 -11.87
N HIS A 32 15.32 -0.06 -12.12
CA HIS A 32 15.85 -1.14 -11.29
C HIS A 32 17.39 -1.14 -11.27
N ARG A 33 18.05 -0.97 -12.41
CA ARG A 33 19.52 -0.88 -12.50
C ARG A 33 20.06 0.35 -11.80
N ILE A 34 19.41 1.51 -11.94
CA ILE A 34 19.80 2.76 -11.25
C ILE A 34 19.70 2.56 -9.73
N VAL A 35 18.58 2.04 -9.23
CA VAL A 35 18.39 1.77 -7.81
C VAL A 35 19.45 0.79 -7.27
N LYS A 36 19.70 -0.30 -7.99
CA LYS A 36 20.73 -1.27 -7.61
C LYS A 36 22.14 -0.66 -7.53
N GLN A 37 22.48 0.21 -8.47
CA GLN A 37 23.78 0.91 -8.49
C GLN A 37 23.87 1.92 -7.33
N LEU A 38 22.80 2.67 -7.05
CA LEU A 38 22.75 3.60 -5.92
C LEU A 38 22.88 2.87 -4.58
N LEU A 39 22.19 1.74 -4.42
CA LEU A 39 22.32 0.91 -3.22
C LEU A 39 23.75 0.38 -3.06
N ALA A 40 24.36 -0.14 -4.13
CA ALA A 40 25.76 -0.60 -4.09
C ALA A 40 26.75 0.51 -3.72
N ARG A 41 26.48 1.77 -4.12
CA ARG A 41 27.27 2.91 -3.68
C ARG A 41 27.09 3.22 -2.19
N LEU A 42 25.84 3.23 -1.73
CA LEU A 42 25.50 3.55 -0.34
C LEU A 42 26.00 2.48 0.64
N GLU A 43 25.90 1.21 0.26
CA GLU A 43 26.23 0.07 1.14
C GLU A 43 27.72 -0.34 1.06
N GLN A 44 28.32 -0.23 -0.10
CA GLN A 44 29.66 -0.79 -0.38
C GLN A 44 30.68 0.26 -0.81
N GLY A 45 30.31 1.55 -0.87
CA GLY A 45 31.21 2.62 -1.29
C GLY A 45 31.67 2.57 -2.75
N LYS A 46 31.03 1.74 -3.60
CA LYS A 46 31.42 1.57 -5.00
C LYS A 46 31.14 2.83 -5.81
N ALA A 47 32.08 3.19 -6.70
CA ALA A 47 31.88 4.28 -7.64
C ALA A 47 30.75 3.99 -8.63
N LEU A 48 29.94 4.98 -8.96
CA LEU A 48 28.93 4.85 -10.03
C LEU A 48 29.62 4.79 -11.39
N PRO A 49 29.21 3.89 -12.29
CA PRO A 49 29.68 3.92 -13.67
C PRO A 49 29.24 5.22 -14.35
N GLY A 50 30.14 5.84 -15.12
CA GLY A 50 29.82 7.07 -15.85
C GLY A 50 28.77 6.90 -16.96
N LYS A 51 28.53 5.66 -17.40
CA LYS A 51 27.53 5.28 -18.38
C LYS A 51 26.88 3.96 -18.02
N LEU A 52 25.55 3.90 -18.03
CA LEU A 52 24.76 2.68 -17.95
C LEU A 52 24.37 2.24 -19.36
N ARG A 53 24.83 1.06 -19.78
CA ARG A 53 24.42 0.44 -21.04
C ARG A 53 23.20 -0.43 -20.79
N MET A 54 22.14 -0.21 -21.57
CA MET A 54 20.93 -1.06 -21.55
C MET A 54 20.88 -1.89 -22.81
N GLU A 55 20.52 -3.17 -22.65
CA GLU A 55 20.05 -3.99 -23.74
C GLU A 55 18.55 -3.73 -23.92
N ASN A 56 18.08 -3.70 -25.13
CA ASN A 56 16.66 -3.56 -25.44
C ASN A 56 16.18 -4.68 -26.37
N ASP A 57 14.88 -4.84 -26.45
CA ASP A 57 14.23 -5.87 -27.26
C ASP A 57 14.17 -5.53 -28.76
N GLY A 58 14.84 -4.45 -29.21
CA GLY A 58 14.84 -4.00 -30.59
C GLY A 58 13.61 -3.18 -30.99
N PHE A 59 13.39 -3.05 -32.31
CA PHE A 59 12.25 -2.34 -32.84
C PHE A 59 10.99 -3.19 -32.84
N ARG A 60 9.88 -2.62 -32.40
CA ARG A 60 8.56 -3.24 -32.48
C ARG A 60 7.61 -2.33 -33.27
N THR A 61 6.71 -2.93 -34.03
CA THR A 61 5.60 -2.21 -34.65
C THR A 61 4.53 -1.93 -33.58
N ALA A 62 3.93 -0.75 -33.62
CA ALA A 62 2.83 -0.43 -32.70
C ALA A 62 1.70 -1.46 -32.86
N GLN A 63 1.27 -2.04 -31.76
CA GLN A 63 0.11 -2.93 -31.75
C GLN A 63 -1.15 -2.07 -31.66
N MET A 64 -2.03 -2.17 -32.65
CA MET A 64 -3.34 -1.55 -32.60
C MET A 64 -4.21 -2.25 -31.54
N VAL A 65 -4.92 -1.47 -30.75
CA VAL A 65 -5.97 -1.99 -29.88
C VAL A 65 -7.11 -2.51 -30.77
N PRO A 66 -7.67 -3.71 -30.48
CA PRO A 66 -8.79 -4.24 -31.25
C PRO A 66 -9.95 -3.24 -31.33
N GLY A 67 -10.46 -3.00 -32.55
CA GLY A 67 -11.46 -1.96 -32.81
C GLY A 67 -12.79 -2.13 -32.07
N HIS A 68 -13.07 -3.33 -31.54
CA HIS A 68 -14.26 -3.61 -30.74
C HIS A 68 -14.23 -3.02 -29.33
N LEU A 69 -13.07 -2.51 -28.87
CA LEU A 69 -12.94 -1.82 -27.58
C LEU A 69 -13.20 -0.31 -27.68
N HIS A 70 -13.35 0.22 -28.91
CA HIS A 70 -13.61 1.66 -29.08
C HIS A 70 -15.00 2.04 -28.55
N SER A 71 -15.06 3.15 -27.84
CA SER A 71 -16.29 3.77 -27.32
C SER A 71 -17.01 2.99 -26.22
N GLN A 72 -16.30 2.20 -25.41
CA GLN A 72 -16.89 1.60 -24.22
C GLN A 72 -16.69 2.49 -23.00
N THR A 73 -17.76 2.65 -22.22
CA THR A 73 -17.69 3.32 -20.91
C THR A 73 -17.67 2.30 -19.80
N LEU A 74 -16.71 2.40 -18.88
CA LEU A 74 -16.66 1.64 -17.65
C LEU A 74 -16.99 2.55 -16.48
N ARG A 75 -18.07 2.23 -15.79
CA ARG A 75 -18.53 2.94 -14.58
C ARG A 75 -17.90 2.28 -13.37
N ILE A 76 -17.10 3.04 -12.66
CA ILE A 76 -16.30 2.54 -11.52
C ILE A 76 -16.72 3.25 -10.26
N LEU A 77 -17.20 2.49 -9.27
CA LEU A 77 -17.42 2.98 -7.92
C LEU A 77 -16.16 2.78 -7.07
N THR A 78 -15.66 3.87 -6.50
CA THR A 78 -14.44 3.86 -5.70
C THR A 78 -14.48 4.89 -4.57
N MET A 79 -13.46 4.90 -3.72
CA MET A 79 -13.29 5.92 -2.68
C MET A 79 -12.14 6.87 -3.02
N ALA A 80 -12.14 8.03 -2.38
CA ALA A 80 -11.03 8.98 -2.44
C ALA A 80 -9.75 8.35 -1.88
N SER A 81 -8.72 8.22 -2.71
CA SER A 81 -7.43 7.63 -2.34
C SER A 81 -6.34 8.01 -3.36
N PRO A 82 -5.04 7.83 -3.02
CA PRO A 82 -3.96 8.03 -3.97
C PRO A 82 -4.08 7.16 -5.23
N SER A 83 -4.52 5.91 -5.09
CA SER A 83 -4.75 4.98 -6.21
C SER A 83 -5.88 5.44 -7.12
N THR A 84 -6.96 5.97 -6.56
CA THR A 84 -8.06 6.58 -7.34
C THR A 84 -7.58 7.82 -8.09
N THR A 85 -6.75 8.66 -7.48
CA THR A 85 -6.13 9.81 -8.13
C THR A 85 -5.22 9.37 -9.29
N ALA A 86 -4.44 8.31 -9.10
CA ALA A 86 -3.60 7.74 -10.16
C ALA A 86 -4.45 7.19 -11.31
N LEU A 87 -5.52 6.46 -11.00
CA LEU A 87 -6.47 5.96 -12.02
C LEU A 87 -7.10 7.10 -12.83
N ALA A 88 -7.55 8.17 -12.17
CA ALA A 88 -8.11 9.34 -12.83
C ALA A 88 -7.09 10.02 -13.78
N ARG A 89 -5.81 10.05 -13.41
CA ARG A 89 -4.74 10.57 -14.28
C ARG A 89 -4.46 9.66 -15.48
N LEU A 90 -4.67 8.35 -15.35
CA LEU A 90 -4.50 7.37 -16.43
C LEU A 90 -5.71 7.29 -17.35
N ALA A 91 -6.90 7.75 -16.94
CA ALA A 91 -8.14 7.65 -17.71
C ALA A 91 -8.03 8.24 -19.13
N PRO A 92 -7.48 9.45 -19.36
CA PRO A 92 -7.32 9.99 -20.72
C PRO A 92 -6.39 9.14 -21.60
N HIS A 93 -5.40 8.48 -20.97
CA HIS A 93 -4.50 7.59 -21.70
C HIS A 93 -5.21 6.30 -22.14
N LEU A 94 -6.02 5.70 -21.26
CA LEU A 94 -6.86 4.53 -21.56
C LEU A 94 -7.88 4.84 -22.67
N GLU A 95 -8.51 6.01 -22.60
CA GLU A 95 -9.44 6.44 -23.64
C GLU A 95 -8.75 6.55 -25.01
N LYS A 96 -7.57 7.16 -25.05
CA LYS A 96 -6.78 7.32 -26.28
C LYS A 96 -6.25 6.01 -26.84
N THR A 97 -5.80 5.08 -25.98
CA THR A 97 -5.08 3.86 -26.39
C THR A 97 -5.97 2.64 -26.51
N ALA A 98 -7.04 2.56 -25.72
CA ALA A 98 -7.96 1.42 -25.69
C ALA A 98 -9.39 1.77 -26.09
N GLY A 99 -9.72 3.06 -26.31
CA GLY A 99 -11.08 3.50 -26.56
C GLY A 99 -12.02 3.31 -25.37
N ILE A 100 -11.48 3.17 -24.16
CA ILE A 100 -12.25 2.94 -22.94
C ILE A 100 -12.36 4.25 -22.16
N HIS A 101 -13.58 4.76 -22.06
CA HIS A 101 -13.90 5.91 -21.21
C HIS A 101 -14.13 5.45 -19.77
N LEU A 102 -13.43 6.02 -18.79
CA LEU A 102 -13.65 5.73 -17.37
C LEU A 102 -14.54 6.77 -16.73
N GLU A 103 -15.69 6.35 -16.24
CA GLU A 103 -16.60 7.17 -15.43
C GLU A 103 -16.42 6.80 -13.95
N LEU A 104 -15.75 7.68 -13.19
CA LEU A 104 -15.39 7.42 -11.80
C LEU A 104 -16.40 8.08 -10.86
N THR A 105 -17.14 7.29 -10.09
CA THR A 105 -17.90 7.76 -8.92
C THR A 105 -17.02 7.62 -7.69
N VAL A 106 -16.54 8.74 -7.16
CA VAL A 106 -15.59 8.76 -6.04
C VAL A 106 -16.31 9.18 -4.78
N LEU A 107 -16.44 8.28 -3.83
CA LEU A 107 -17.05 8.54 -2.52
C LEU A 107 -16.00 8.87 -1.46
N PRO A 108 -16.37 9.57 -0.37
CA PRO A 108 -15.41 9.99 0.66
C PRO A 108 -14.74 8.81 1.39
N SER A 109 -15.47 7.72 1.61
CA SER A 109 -14.99 6.59 2.43
C SER A 109 -15.44 5.23 1.90
N LEU A 110 -14.76 4.16 2.34
CA LEU A 110 -15.21 2.78 2.09
C LEU A 110 -16.58 2.49 2.69
N ARG A 111 -16.94 3.10 3.81
CA ARG A 111 -18.29 2.98 4.39
C ARG A 111 -19.37 3.48 3.43
N ASP A 112 -19.11 4.57 2.72
CA ASP A 112 -20.06 5.09 1.74
C ASP A 112 -20.16 4.19 0.52
N VAL A 113 -19.03 3.62 0.07
CA VAL A 113 -19.01 2.58 -0.97
C VAL A 113 -19.83 1.37 -0.52
N TYR A 114 -19.63 0.88 0.71
CA TYR A 114 -20.35 -0.26 1.27
C TYR A 114 -21.88 -0.04 1.27
N ARG A 115 -22.36 1.16 1.65
CA ARG A 115 -23.77 1.51 1.61
C ARG A 115 -24.35 1.42 0.19
N VAL A 116 -23.61 1.88 -0.82
CA VAL A 116 -24.05 1.77 -2.21
C VAL A 116 -24.08 0.31 -2.65
N VAL A 117 -23.10 -0.49 -2.26
CA VAL A 117 -23.02 -1.93 -2.59
C VAL A 117 -24.20 -2.71 -2.01
N GLN A 118 -24.66 -2.35 -0.82
CA GLN A 118 -25.86 -2.97 -0.21
C GLN A 118 -27.19 -2.48 -0.81
N SER A 119 -27.17 -1.49 -1.68
CA SER A 119 -28.38 -0.91 -2.29
C SER A 119 -28.55 -1.36 -3.75
N PRO A 120 -29.76 -1.22 -4.34
CA PRO A 120 -29.98 -1.45 -5.77
C PRO A 120 -29.10 -0.58 -6.69
N ALA A 121 -28.60 0.55 -6.19
CA ALA A 121 -27.73 1.45 -6.96
C ALA A 121 -26.41 0.78 -7.41
N ARG A 122 -26.00 -0.32 -6.78
CA ARG A 122 -24.84 -1.10 -7.19
C ARG A 122 -24.88 -1.54 -8.66
N SER A 123 -26.09 -1.77 -9.21
CA SER A 123 -26.26 -2.20 -10.60
C SER A 123 -25.90 -1.15 -11.65
N GLN A 124 -25.62 0.09 -11.23
CA GLN A 124 -25.18 1.17 -12.12
C GLN A 124 -23.68 1.11 -12.43
N TYR A 125 -22.93 0.26 -11.74
CA TYR A 125 -21.48 0.18 -11.85
C TYR A 125 -21.01 -1.15 -12.47
N ASP A 126 -20.01 -1.06 -13.33
CA ASP A 126 -19.38 -2.21 -13.97
C ASP A 126 -18.25 -2.78 -13.08
N LEU A 127 -17.57 -1.91 -12.35
CA LEU A 127 -16.51 -2.25 -11.41
C LEU A 127 -16.73 -1.52 -10.08
N ILE A 128 -16.52 -2.23 -8.99
CA ILE A 128 -16.66 -1.66 -7.65
C ILE A 128 -15.41 -1.99 -6.85
N ARG A 129 -14.78 -0.95 -6.27
CA ARG A 129 -13.74 -1.14 -5.28
C ARG A 129 -14.36 -1.69 -4.00
N MET A 130 -13.84 -2.80 -3.51
CA MET A 130 -14.30 -3.41 -2.27
C MET A 130 -13.16 -3.47 -1.24
N ASP A 131 -13.52 -3.59 0.02
CA ASP A 131 -12.59 -4.00 1.07
C ASP A 131 -12.57 -5.53 1.15
N VAL A 132 -11.41 -6.13 1.35
CA VAL A 132 -11.27 -7.58 1.50
C VAL A 132 -12.10 -8.12 2.68
N ALA A 133 -12.34 -7.30 3.71
CA ALA A 133 -13.18 -7.65 4.84
C ALA A 133 -14.66 -7.94 4.47
N TRP A 134 -15.13 -7.48 3.31
CA TRP A 134 -16.49 -7.72 2.84
C TRP A 134 -16.63 -8.95 1.96
N LEU A 135 -15.51 -9.57 1.62
CA LEU A 135 -15.46 -10.63 0.61
C LEU A 135 -16.31 -11.84 0.99
N ASP A 136 -16.26 -12.27 2.24
CA ASP A 136 -17.06 -13.40 2.73
C ASP A 136 -18.53 -13.07 2.89
N GLU A 137 -18.87 -11.83 3.21
CA GLU A 137 -20.25 -11.38 3.39
C GLU A 137 -20.94 -11.11 2.05
N LEU A 138 -20.26 -10.42 1.13
CA LEU A 138 -20.87 -9.89 -0.08
C LEU A 138 -20.34 -10.51 -1.37
N GLY A 139 -19.22 -11.22 -1.32
CA GLY A 139 -18.46 -11.61 -2.51
C GLY A 139 -19.30 -12.37 -3.54
N GLU A 140 -20.01 -13.42 -3.12
CA GLU A 140 -20.76 -14.28 -4.04
C GLU A 140 -22.16 -13.72 -4.37
N GLU A 141 -22.73 -12.91 -3.52
CA GLU A 141 -24.04 -12.30 -3.73
C GLU A 141 -23.98 -11.10 -4.67
N VAL A 142 -22.92 -10.31 -4.57
CA VAL A 142 -22.81 -9.00 -5.21
C VAL A 142 -21.91 -9.05 -6.44
N TYR A 143 -20.82 -9.80 -6.37
CA TYR A 143 -19.77 -9.78 -7.39
C TYR A 143 -19.79 -11.03 -8.23
N ARG A 144 -19.56 -10.86 -9.52
CA ARG A 144 -19.49 -11.96 -10.47
C ARG A 144 -18.21 -12.77 -10.23
N PRO A 145 -18.29 -14.11 -10.09
CA PRO A 145 -17.11 -14.96 -10.01
C PRO A 145 -16.20 -14.78 -11.22
N LEU A 146 -14.91 -14.60 -11.00
CA LEU A 146 -13.93 -14.38 -12.08
C LEU A 146 -13.86 -15.58 -13.04
N ALA A 147 -14.13 -16.79 -12.57
CA ALA A 147 -14.20 -17.99 -13.42
C ALA A 147 -15.25 -17.89 -14.55
N GLN A 148 -16.26 -17.03 -14.39
CA GLN A 148 -17.28 -16.78 -15.43
C GLN A 148 -16.84 -15.72 -16.46
N ILE A 149 -15.67 -15.10 -16.29
CA ILE A 149 -15.15 -14.09 -17.19
C ILE A 149 -13.95 -14.71 -17.92
N PRO A 150 -14.00 -14.84 -19.26
CA PRO A 150 -12.93 -15.49 -20.05
C PRO A 150 -11.68 -14.59 -20.10
N PHE A 151 -10.79 -14.78 -19.14
CA PHE A 151 -9.52 -14.05 -19.02
C PHE A 151 -8.50 -14.92 -18.27
N ASP A 152 -7.21 -14.71 -18.52
CA ASP A 152 -6.12 -15.37 -17.79
C ASP A 152 -5.88 -14.70 -16.43
N TRP A 153 -6.77 -14.98 -15.48
CA TRP A 153 -6.70 -14.43 -14.12
C TRP A 153 -5.48 -14.92 -13.37
N ASP A 154 -5.08 -16.17 -13.56
CA ASP A 154 -3.91 -16.75 -12.90
C ASP A 154 -2.62 -16.10 -13.38
N GLY A 155 -2.49 -15.85 -14.68
CA GLY A 155 -1.38 -15.09 -15.25
C GLY A 155 -1.33 -13.63 -14.78
N LEU A 156 -2.49 -13.01 -14.53
CA LEU A 156 -2.56 -11.68 -13.93
C LEU A 156 -2.09 -11.69 -12.46
N LEU A 157 -2.62 -12.63 -11.67
CA LEU A 157 -2.34 -12.74 -10.24
C LEU A 157 -0.91 -13.18 -9.95
N ALA A 158 -0.32 -13.99 -10.82
CA ALA A 158 1.10 -14.37 -10.73
C ALA A 158 2.06 -13.17 -10.86
N LYS A 159 1.59 -12.04 -11.41
CA LYS A 159 2.35 -10.78 -11.45
C LYS A 159 2.21 -9.94 -10.19
N ALA A 160 1.26 -10.25 -9.32
CA ALA A 160 1.11 -9.65 -8.01
C ALA A 160 2.06 -10.34 -7.00
N ILE A 161 2.02 -9.90 -5.74
CA ILE A 161 2.73 -10.59 -4.66
C ILE A 161 2.09 -11.98 -4.50
N PRO A 162 2.86 -13.09 -4.62
CA PRO A 162 2.29 -14.45 -4.71
C PRO A 162 1.32 -14.80 -3.57
N GLU A 163 1.63 -14.39 -2.36
CA GLU A 163 0.83 -14.68 -1.16
C GLU A 163 -0.52 -13.95 -1.16
N LEU A 164 -0.61 -12.79 -1.82
CA LEU A 164 -1.85 -12.00 -1.85
C LEU A 164 -2.98 -12.69 -2.60
N GLY A 165 -2.67 -13.45 -3.65
CA GLY A 165 -3.70 -14.13 -4.46
C GLY A 165 -4.56 -15.10 -3.66
N GLN A 166 -4.03 -15.68 -2.60
CA GLN A 166 -4.74 -16.64 -1.74
C GLN A 166 -5.77 -15.97 -0.83
N HIS A 167 -5.60 -14.69 -0.50
CA HIS A 167 -6.47 -13.93 0.40
C HIS A 167 -7.66 -13.25 -0.31
N PHE A 168 -7.78 -13.42 -1.64
CA PHE A 168 -8.86 -12.82 -2.44
C PHE A 168 -9.90 -13.87 -2.91
N THR A 169 -10.13 -14.88 -2.06
CA THR A 169 -11.16 -15.91 -2.25
C THR A 169 -12.18 -15.82 -1.12
N THR A 170 -13.45 -16.11 -1.43
CA THR A 170 -14.50 -16.27 -0.43
C THR A 170 -14.26 -17.50 0.44
N ALA A 171 -15.01 -17.65 1.55
CA ALA A 171 -14.96 -18.83 2.40
C ALA A 171 -15.25 -20.15 1.62
N HIS A 172 -15.98 -20.07 0.50
CA HIS A 172 -16.26 -21.21 -0.39
C HIS A 172 -15.19 -21.42 -1.48
N GLY A 173 -14.10 -20.65 -1.46
CA GLY A 173 -13.02 -20.77 -2.42
C GLY A 173 -13.26 -20.06 -3.76
N ASN A 174 -14.36 -19.31 -3.91
CA ASN A 174 -14.66 -18.56 -5.14
C ASN A 174 -13.88 -17.26 -5.19
N ARG A 175 -13.31 -16.95 -6.33
CA ARG A 175 -12.58 -15.72 -6.58
C ARG A 175 -13.50 -14.72 -7.29
N CYS A 176 -13.82 -13.62 -6.61
CA CYS A 176 -14.72 -12.56 -7.10
C CYS A 176 -14.02 -11.21 -7.33
N CYS A 177 -12.75 -11.09 -6.96
CA CYS A 177 -12.01 -9.84 -7.07
C CYS A 177 -10.54 -10.06 -7.38
N VAL A 178 -9.87 -8.99 -7.75
CA VAL A 178 -8.41 -8.92 -7.96
C VAL A 178 -7.79 -7.85 -7.05
N PRO A 179 -6.53 -8.00 -6.62
CA PRO A 179 -5.83 -6.96 -5.87
C PRO A 179 -5.72 -5.68 -6.71
N TYR A 180 -6.31 -4.59 -6.21
CA TYR A 180 -6.21 -3.28 -6.85
C TYR A 180 -5.22 -2.37 -6.13
N ASP A 181 -5.34 -2.31 -4.82
CA ASP A 181 -4.62 -1.37 -3.95
C ASP A 181 -4.22 -2.07 -2.64
N PRO A 182 -3.41 -3.15 -2.74
CA PRO A 182 -2.96 -3.87 -1.58
C PRO A 182 -2.01 -2.99 -0.77
N SER A 183 -2.25 -2.91 0.53
CA SER A 183 -1.38 -2.20 1.45
C SER A 183 -0.89 -3.11 2.56
N ILE A 184 0.31 -2.82 3.07
CA ILE A 184 0.90 -3.49 4.21
C ILE A 184 1.25 -2.46 5.28
N GLN A 185 1.20 -2.85 6.53
CA GLN A 185 1.69 -2.02 7.61
C GLN A 185 3.21 -2.11 7.69
N LEU A 186 3.84 -0.94 7.76
CA LEU A 186 5.28 -0.80 7.90
C LEU A 186 5.60 0.13 9.06
N LEU A 187 6.74 -0.10 9.69
CA LEU A 187 7.36 0.84 10.60
C LEU A 187 8.05 1.94 9.82
N PHE A 188 7.63 3.18 10.04
CA PHE A 188 8.32 4.40 9.60
C PHE A 188 8.99 5.03 10.80
N TYR A 189 10.24 5.52 10.62
CA TYR A 189 11.00 6.14 11.69
C TYR A 189 11.88 7.28 11.16
N ARG A 190 12.17 8.23 12.00
CA ARG A 190 13.06 9.37 11.73
C ARG A 190 14.51 8.90 11.73
N ARG A 191 15.06 8.60 10.55
CA ARG A 191 16.43 8.10 10.40
C ARG A 191 17.46 9.08 11.02
N ASP A 192 17.26 10.36 10.86
CA ASP A 192 18.10 11.40 11.44
C ASP A 192 18.23 11.26 12.96
N LEU A 193 17.13 11.00 13.68
CA LEU A 193 17.13 10.80 15.13
C LEU A 193 17.82 9.50 15.53
N PHE A 194 17.61 8.42 14.78
CA PHE A 194 18.19 7.11 15.09
C PHE A 194 19.70 7.02 14.77
N THR A 195 20.21 7.90 13.91
CA THR A 195 21.64 7.92 13.55
C THR A 195 22.43 8.98 14.32
N ASP A 196 21.78 9.88 15.03
CA ASP A 196 22.42 10.94 15.79
C ASP A 196 23.22 10.38 16.97
N PRO A 197 24.53 10.67 17.08
CA PRO A 197 25.38 10.18 18.17
C PRO A 197 24.92 10.62 19.56
N THR A 198 24.28 11.79 19.67
CA THR A 198 23.80 12.32 20.93
C THR A 198 22.65 11.48 21.47
N TYR A 199 21.64 11.21 20.62
CA TYR A 199 20.51 10.38 21.05
C TYR A 199 20.89 8.93 21.27
N LYS A 200 21.83 8.37 20.49
CA LYS A 200 22.38 7.04 20.76
C LYS A 200 23.04 6.93 22.13
N ARG A 201 23.86 7.92 22.49
CA ARG A 201 24.51 7.95 23.79
C ARG A 201 23.48 8.08 24.91
N MET A 202 22.56 9.03 24.81
CA MET A 202 21.51 9.24 25.81
C MET A 202 20.66 7.99 26.01
N TYR A 203 20.25 7.36 24.92
CA TYR A 203 19.47 6.10 24.98
C TYR A 203 20.26 5.00 25.70
N TYR A 204 21.55 4.86 25.41
CA TYR A 204 22.40 3.89 26.09
C TYR A 204 22.58 4.21 27.58
N GLU A 205 22.70 5.48 27.93
CA GLU A 205 22.77 5.91 29.35
C GLU A 205 21.50 5.55 30.12
N ASP A 206 20.32 5.67 29.48
CA ASP A 206 19.01 5.38 30.12
C ASP A 206 18.70 3.88 30.16
N PHE A 207 18.91 3.17 29.06
CA PHE A 207 18.42 1.78 28.89
C PHE A 207 19.51 0.71 28.90
N ARG A 208 20.79 1.09 28.83
CA ARG A 208 21.95 0.19 28.68
C ARG A 208 21.88 -0.69 27.43
N GLU A 209 21.19 -0.21 26.42
CA GLU A 209 21.01 -0.84 25.11
C GLU A 209 21.29 0.17 23.99
N GLU A 210 21.65 -0.32 22.81
CA GLU A 210 21.87 0.55 21.64
C GLU A 210 20.52 1.01 21.06
N LEU A 211 20.43 2.31 20.71
CA LEU A 211 19.29 2.82 19.96
C LEU A 211 19.31 2.22 18.55
N ALA A 212 18.37 1.35 18.30
CA ALA A 212 18.18 0.64 17.03
C ALA A 212 16.71 0.69 16.59
N VAL A 213 16.48 0.37 15.31
CA VAL A 213 15.11 0.23 14.79
C VAL A 213 14.42 -0.92 15.53
N PRO A 214 13.27 -0.69 16.16
CA PRO A 214 12.56 -1.70 16.94
C PRO A 214 12.23 -2.95 16.12
N LYS A 215 12.39 -4.12 16.73
CA LYS A 215 12.02 -5.42 16.13
C LYS A 215 10.79 -6.03 16.79
N THR A 216 10.43 -5.55 17.97
CA THR A 216 9.26 -6.00 18.71
C THR A 216 8.44 -4.80 19.14
N PHE A 217 7.15 -5.00 19.47
CA PHE A 217 6.32 -3.92 20.01
C PHE A 217 6.76 -3.48 21.42
N ARG A 218 7.47 -4.31 22.17
CA ARG A 218 8.11 -3.91 23.42
C ARG A 218 9.25 -2.92 23.18
N ASP A 219 10.13 -3.23 22.23
CA ASP A 219 11.23 -2.30 21.86
C ASP A 219 10.67 -1.02 21.26
N TYR A 220 9.58 -1.14 20.46
CA TYR A 220 8.88 0.01 19.92
C TYR A 220 8.41 0.97 21.02
N ASN A 221 7.76 0.45 22.07
CA ASN A 221 7.29 1.25 23.18
C ASN A 221 8.45 1.89 23.97
N ARG A 222 9.55 1.16 24.16
CA ARG A 222 10.74 1.70 24.82
C ARG A 222 11.34 2.86 24.06
N VAL A 223 11.50 2.72 22.74
CA VAL A 223 11.99 3.81 21.88
C VAL A 223 10.98 4.96 21.82
N ALA A 224 9.67 4.64 21.79
CA ALA A 224 8.63 5.66 21.80
C ALA A 224 8.65 6.47 23.10
N SER A 225 8.86 5.84 24.26
CA SER A 225 9.00 6.55 25.55
C SER A 225 10.19 7.51 25.54
N PHE A 226 11.34 7.05 25.01
CA PHE A 226 12.55 7.87 24.92
C PHE A 226 12.35 9.12 24.03
N PHE A 227 11.63 8.98 22.93
CA PHE A 227 11.33 10.09 22.03
C PHE A 227 10.03 10.84 22.38
N THR A 228 9.45 10.63 23.54
CA THR A 228 8.29 11.39 24.02
C THR A 228 8.73 12.44 25.02
N ARG A 229 8.52 13.73 24.71
CA ARG A 229 8.98 14.85 25.55
C ARG A 229 8.42 14.80 26.97
N GLY A 230 7.23 14.26 27.16
CA GLY A 230 6.64 14.05 28.50
C GLY A 230 7.37 13.02 29.36
N CYS A 231 8.14 12.11 28.74
CA CYS A 231 8.96 11.10 29.42
C CYS A 231 10.45 11.49 29.46
N ASN A 232 10.94 12.18 28.42
CA ASN A 232 12.31 12.64 28.26
C ASN A 232 12.31 14.10 27.82
N ALA A 233 12.61 15.03 28.71
CA ALA A 233 12.59 16.46 28.41
C ALA A 233 13.57 16.88 27.30
N ALA A 234 14.62 16.08 27.04
CA ALA A 234 15.59 16.30 25.97
C ALA A 234 15.14 15.71 24.61
N SER A 235 13.96 15.12 24.55
CA SER A 235 13.44 14.58 23.29
C SER A 235 13.25 15.68 22.24
N PRO A 236 13.70 15.44 20.98
CA PRO A 236 13.51 16.40 19.88
C PRO A 236 12.04 16.39 19.39
N THR A 237 11.29 15.33 19.64
CA THR A 237 9.89 15.19 19.23
C THR A 237 8.93 15.36 20.41
N GLN A 238 7.73 15.84 20.14
CA GLN A 238 6.67 15.94 21.14
C GLN A 238 6.23 14.56 21.61
N TYR A 239 6.10 13.63 20.64
CA TYR A 239 5.66 12.26 20.84
C TYR A 239 6.66 11.27 20.25
N GLY A 240 6.77 10.10 20.84
CA GLY A 240 7.60 9.03 20.31
C GLY A 240 6.91 8.25 19.18
N SER A 241 5.59 8.26 19.19
CA SER A 241 4.77 7.52 18.24
C SER A 241 3.53 8.29 17.81
N THR A 242 2.91 7.86 16.73
CA THR A 242 1.49 8.09 16.44
C THR A 242 0.74 6.78 16.47
N VAL A 243 -0.52 6.80 16.88
CA VAL A 243 -1.38 5.62 16.96
C VAL A 243 -2.73 5.97 16.36
N ALA A 244 -3.16 5.16 15.41
CA ALA A 244 -4.50 5.28 14.85
C ALA A 244 -5.51 4.56 15.79
N ILE A 245 -6.30 5.34 16.50
CA ILE A 245 -7.38 4.85 17.36
C ILE A 245 -8.65 5.63 17.08
N GLY A 246 -9.78 4.97 16.90
CA GLY A 246 -11.01 5.70 16.62
C GLY A 246 -12.22 4.82 16.31
N ASN A 247 -12.19 4.04 15.26
CA ASN A 247 -13.35 3.31 14.80
C ASN A 247 -13.12 1.78 14.76
N VAL A 248 -14.19 1.06 14.41
CA VAL A 248 -14.21 -0.42 14.35
C VAL A 248 -13.25 -1.05 13.34
N VAL A 249 -12.65 -0.27 12.44
CA VAL A 249 -11.68 -0.76 11.44
C VAL A 249 -10.26 -0.41 11.86
N VAL A 250 -10.05 0.82 12.31
CA VAL A 250 -8.72 1.37 12.59
C VAL A 250 -8.12 0.77 13.86
N SER A 251 -8.91 0.71 14.96
CA SER A 251 -8.41 0.16 16.23
C SER A 251 -8.05 -1.33 16.17
N PRO A 252 -8.84 -2.20 15.53
CA PRO A 252 -8.43 -3.60 15.35
C PRO A 252 -7.15 -3.75 14.53
N SER A 253 -6.91 -2.95 13.51
CA SER A 253 -5.70 -3.03 12.71
C SER A 253 -4.43 -2.64 13.48
N GLU A 254 -4.55 -1.85 14.53
CA GLU A 254 -3.47 -1.56 15.47
C GLU A 254 -3.30 -2.68 16.52
N PHE A 255 -4.39 -3.27 16.96
CA PHE A 255 -4.39 -4.32 17.98
C PHE A 255 -3.92 -5.67 17.43
N MET A 256 -4.41 -6.08 16.24
CA MET A 256 -4.17 -7.41 15.69
C MET A 256 -2.68 -7.74 15.48
N PRO A 257 -1.82 -6.86 14.96
CA PRO A 257 -0.38 -7.15 14.85
C PRO A 257 0.27 -7.39 16.23
N ARG A 258 -0.20 -6.71 17.26
CA ARG A 258 0.29 -6.91 18.64
C ARG A 258 -0.17 -8.26 19.21
N LEU A 259 -1.43 -8.63 18.95
CA LEU A 259 -1.96 -9.94 19.32
C LEU A 259 -1.15 -11.08 18.67
N PHE A 260 -0.89 -10.98 17.38
CA PHE A 260 -0.09 -11.98 16.66
C PHE A 260 1.37 -12.00 17.09
N ALA A 261 1.95 -10.85 17.45
CA ALA A 261 3.31 -10.79 18.00
C ALA A 261 3.44 -11.47 19.37
N GLU A 262 2.36 -11.54 20.13
CA GLU A 262 2.27 -12.28 21.39
C GLU A 262 1.89 -13.78 21.18
N ASN A 263 1.85 -14.27 19.94
CA ASN A 263 1.35 -15.59 19.53
C ASN A 263 -0.13 -15.82 19.86
N GLY A 264 -0.89 -14.77 20.07
CA GLY A 264 -2.33 -14.82 20.28
C GLY A 264 -3.08 -15.07 18.96
N ARG A 265 -4.33 -15.47 19.09
CA ARG A 265 -5.23 -15.73 17.96
C ARG A 265 -6.55 -15.01 18.20
N LEU A 266 -7.19 -14.57 17.12
CA LEU A 266 -8.54 -14.00 17.21
C LEU A 266 -9.60 -15.09 17.34
N LEU A 267 -9.42 -16.21 16.65
CA LEU A 267 -10.36 -17.32 16.60
C LEU A 267 -9.70 -18.62 17.05
N ASP A 268 -10.46 -19.48 17.72
CA ASP A 268 -10.08 -20.85 18.02
C ASP A 268 -10.25 -21.78 16.79
N SER A 269 -9.96 -23.06 16.97
CA SER A 269 -10.12 -24.07 15.90
C SER A 269 -11.58 -24.32 15.50
N GLN A 270 -12.54 -23.79 16.26
CA GLN A 270 -13.97 -23.89 16.00
C GLN A 270 -14.56 -22.58 15.45
N GLY A 271 -13.70 -21.58 15.16
CA GLY A 271 -14.12 -20.27 14.65
C GLY A 271 -14.71 -19.33 15.71
N ARG A 272 -14.57 -19.63 17.01
CA ARG A 272 -15.07 -18.78 18.08
C ARG A 272 -14.02 -17.75 18.49
N ILE A 273 -14.45 -16.53 18.81
CA ILE A 273 -13.55 -15.44 19.27
C ILE A 273 -12.88 -15.85 20.59
N THR A 274 -11.56 -15.71 20.66
CA THR A 274 -10.70 -16.06 21.82
C THR A 274 -9.85 -14.88 22.27
N LEU A 275 -10.49 -13.80 22.71
CA LEU A 275 -9.79 -12.61 23.23
C LEU A 275 -9.64 -12.61 24.75
N ASP A 276 -10.21 -13.59 25.45
CA ASP A 276 -10.03 -13.76 26.89
C ASP A 276 -8.81 -14.67 27.15
N THR A 277 -7.63 -14.17 26.81
CA THR A 277 -6.35 -14.90 26.94
C THR A 277 -5.25 -13.96 27.46
N PRO A 278 -4.22 -14.53 28.14
CA PRO A 278 -3.06 -13.73 28.56
C PRO A 278 -2.35 -13.02 27.40
N GLU A 279 -2.32 -13.63 26.22
CA GLU A 279 -1.74 -13.06 24.98
C GLU A 279 -2.51 -11.80 24.55
N ALA A 280 -3.83 -11.88 24.54
CA ALA A 280 -4.68 -10.74 24.17
C ALA A 280 -4.57 -9.62 25.21
N LEU A 281 -4.47 -9.95 26.51
CA LEU A 281 -4.24 -8.96 27.55
C LEU A 281 -2.90 -8.24 27.37
N ARG A 282 -1.79 -8.98 27.15
CA ARG A 282 -0.47 -8.37 26.90
C ARG A 282 -0.46 -7.49 25.65
N ALA A 283 -1.14 -7.92 24.59
CA ALA A 283 -1.28 -7.13 23.36
C ALA A 283 -2.04 -5.81 23.60
N LEU A 284 -3.12 -5.87 24.39
CA LEU A 284 -3.91 -4.70 24.76
C LEU A 284 -3.14 -3.74 25.66
N GLU A 285 -2.40 -4.26 26.64
CA GLU A 285 -1.53 -3.47 27.51
C GLU A 285 -0.43 -2.77 26.71
N ASN A 286 0.21 -3.49 25.79
CA ASN A 286 1.20 -2.89 24.88
C ASN A 286 0.58 -1.79 24.02
N TYR A 287 -0.62 -2.00 23.48
CA TYR A 287 -1.33 -0.99 22.67
C TYR A 287 -1.66 0.26 23.51
N ARG A 288 -2.19 0.06 24.72
CA ARG A 288 -2.46 1.14 25.67
C ARG A 288 -1.19 1.92 26.03
N GLU A 289 -0.07 1.22 26.21
CA GLU A 289 1.23 1.83 26.47
C GLU A 289 1.68 2.67 25.28
N THR A 290 1.61 2.16 24.05
CA THR A 290 1.94 2.94 22.83
C THR A 290 1.09 4.21 22.74
N TYR A 291 -0.20 4.12 23.06
CA TYR A 291 -1.11 5.27 23.07
C TYR A 291 -0.67 6.36 24.04
N SER A 292 -0.01 6.00 25.17
CA SER A 292 0.50 6.98 26.12
C SER A 292 1.67 7.82 25.59
N TYR A 293 2.34 7.36 24.54
CA TYR A 293 3.43 8.03 23.85
C TYR A 293 3.01 8.76 22.57
N SER A 294 1.70 8.91 22.37
CA SER A 294 1.07 9.55 21.22
C SER A 294 0.32 10.81 21.64
N ASP A 295 -0.17 11.57 20.69
CA ASP A 295 -0.94 12.82 20.92
C ASP A 295 -2.34 12.60 21.54
N ARG A 296 -2.76 11.35 21.69
CA ARG A 296 -4.05 10.92 22.24
C ARG A 296 -5.26 11.42 21.48
N THR A 297 -5.08 11.87 20.26
CA THR A 297 -6.19 12.26 19.39
C THR A 297 -6.86 10.98 18.84
N ILE A 298 -8.18 11.01 18.75
CA ILE A 298 -8.94 9.96 18.11
C ILE A 298 -8.94 10.21 16.61
N TYR A 299 -8.41 9.25 15.85
CA TYR A 299 -8.33 9.34 14.40
C TYR A 299 -9.27 8.32 13.75
N ASP A 300 -10.15 8.81 12.90
CA ASP A 300 -11.05 7.95 12.14
C ASP A 300 -10.38 7.25 10.96
N PHE A 301 -9.17 7.66 10.62
CA PHE A 301 -8.43 7.13 9.48
C PHE A 301 -6.90 7.20 9.69
N TRP A 302 -6.16 6.23 9.19
CA TRP A 302 -4.69 6.14 9.33
C TRP A 302 -3.93 7.35 8.80
N LYS A 303 -4.46 8.02 7.76
CA LYS A 303 -3.84 9.22 7.19
C LYS A 303 -3.56 10.27 8.26
N ASN A 304 -4.52 10.53 9.12
CA ASN A 304 -4.41 11.56 10.15
C ASN A 304 -3.35 11.21 11.20
N ALA A 305 -3.26 9.92 11.59
CA ALA A 305 -2.19 9.46 12.48
C ALA A 305 -0.79 9.63 11.86
N LEU A 306 -0.67 9.44 10.54
CA LEU A 306 0.59 9.61 9.82
C LEU A 306 1.01 11.06 9.63
N GLU A 307 0.08 12.01 9.65
CA GLU A 307 0.39 13.44 9.56
C GLU A 307 1.30 13.90 10.69
N GLY A 308 1.09 13.43 11.93
CA GLY A 308 1.97 13.74 13.07
C GLY A 308 3.39 13.19 12.94
N PHE A 309 3.58 12.12 12.15
CA PHE A 309 4.92 11.67 11.78
C PHE A 309 5.50 12.51 10.62
N ALA A 310 4.69 12.83 9.62
CA ALA A 310 5.10 13.57 8.43
C ALA A 310 5.54 15.03 8.77
N ASP A 311 4.89 15.65 9.73
CA ASP A 311 5.23 17.02 10.19
C ASP A 311 6.38 17.05 11.23
N GLY A 312 6.89 15.88 11.63
CA GLY A 312 8.00 15.77 12.59
C GLY A 312 7.58 15.82 14.06
N THR A 313 6.31 15.84 14.37
CA THR A 313 5.79 15.82 15.75
C THR A 313 6.09 14.50 16.47
N ALA A 314 6.16 13.39 15.71
CA ALA A 314 6.47 12.05 16.21
C ALA A 314 7.76 11.47 15.62
N ALA A 315 8.46 10.63 16.40
CA ALA A 315 9.70 9.96 15.98
C ALA A 315 9.47 8.72 15.12
N MET A 316 8.37 8.01 15.35
CA MET A 316 8.01 6.76 14.68
C MET A 316 6.50 6.67 14.46
N THR A 317 6.12 5.82 13.51
CA THR A 317 4.73 5.39 13.32
C THR A 317 4.69 4.01 12.67
N VAL A 318 3.63 3.24 12.96
CA VAL A 318 3.26 2.07 12.17
C VAL A 318 2.08 2.47 11.29
N GLY A 319 2.24 2.37 9.99
CA GLY A 319 1.22 2.84 9.06
C GLY A 319 1.20 2.07 7.75
N LEU A 320 0.17 2.33 6.96
CA LEU A 320 -0.01 1.69 5.66
C LEU A 320 0.93 2.27 4.59
N LEU A 321 1.51 1.41 3.77
CA LEU A 321 2.47 1.80 2.72
C LEU A 321 1.93 2.85 1.73
N LEU A 322 0.63 2.86 1.47
CA LEU A 322 -0.04 3.87 0.62
C LEU A 322 0.12 5.31 1.11
N SER A 323 0.38 5.45 2.39
CA SER A 323 0.62 6.75 3.02
C SER A 323 2.00 7.34 2.72
N ARG A 324 2.87 6.62 2.00
CA ARG A 324 4.20 7.09 1.59
C ARG A 324 4.18 8.39 0.79
N CYS A 325 3.06 8.69 0.10
CA CYS A 325 2.89 9.97 -0.59
C CYS A 325 2.77 11.18 0.34
N LEU A 326 2.59 10.96 1.64
CA LEU A 326 2.53 12.02 2.66
C LEU A 326 3.88 12.25 3.36
N ILE A 327 4.83 11.33 3.19
CA ILE A 327 6.16 11.38 3.80
C ILE A 327 7.15 11.70 2.67
N GLN A 328 7.32 12.96 2.35
CA GLN A 328 8.37 13.48 1.43
C GLN A 328 9.62 13.89 2.21
#